data_c14f0331b15d0ee6d42a73c2bf696f0e
#
_entry.id   c14f0331b15d0ee6d42a73c2bf696f0e
#
_cell.length_a   1.000
_cell.length_b   1.000
_cell.length_c   1.000
_cell.angle_alpha   90.00
_cell.angle_beta   90.00
_cell.angle_gamma   90.00
#
_symmetry.space_group_name_H-M   'P 1'
#
loop_
_entity.id
_entity.type
_entity.pdbx_description
1 polymer ?
#
loop_
_entity_poly.entity_id
_entity_poly.type
_entity_poly.pdbx_seq_one_letter_code
_entity_poly.pdbx_strand_id
1 'polypeptide(L)'
;MKKLFAQVLISLLALGCMACTACTTTEKPPAPPPKPALPYKINLVWQHDHKPEVDLSTLDKVPGVNVVSPCWYEIENEYGKIKDKSVEGYVERAHARGYQVWPLITNGFKPDRTKKLLDDENAKRFVIEQLRQQYQKHKFDGINLDFENIYEADKDRITEFVKQIRKATQQDKLILSMDVTVPKGSPNWSLCFDRKALAEHLDYMMVMAYDQYSGSSPEAGPTAGYDWVERGIKNTLEEVPPHKVVLGMPLYMRLWHYDNDNKRFYAKTLSMPGSEKLIAEKSSDETFRCRWLEKEKVTYYSYVENDVPYSFWQENKTSLAHKAGLLKQYNLAGFATWRYGFEKPEVWPMLEEKLKEAEPAEDKTAQPKEATENTDKSKKKKKKQS
;
A
#
# COMPACT_ATOMS: atom_id res chain seq x y z
N MET A 1 -73.47 -43.19 -16.11
CA MET A 1 -74.57 -43.85 -15.38
C MET A 1 -74.11 -44.14 -13.96
N LYS A 2 -74.87 -43.62 -13.00
CA LYS A 2 -75.17 -44.14 -11.67
C LYS A 2 -73.95 -44.48 -10.77
N LYS A 3 -73.65 -43.63 -9.72
CA LYS A 3 -74.16 -43.73 -8.31
C LYS A 3 -73.65 -44.98 -7.62
N LEU A 4 -72.89 -44.92 -6.53
CA LEU A 4 -73.48 -45.11 -5.19
C LEU A 4 -72.45 -44.88 -4.08
N PHE A 5 -72.87 -44.17 -3.10
CA PHE A 5 -72.49 -43.98 -1.70
C PHE A 5 -72.00 -45.24 -0.97
N ALA A 6 -71.09 -45.08 -0.02
CA ALA A 6 -71.31 -45.54 1.38
C ALA A 6 -70.27 -44.93 2.33
N GLN A 7 -70.78 -44.31 3.37
CA GLN A 7 -70.11 -43.92 4.62
C GLN A 7 -69.76 -45.18 5.43
N VAL A 8 -68.73 -45.06 6.27
CA VAL A 8 -68.76 -45.53 7.70
C VAL A 8 -67.43 -45.28 8.39
N LEU A 9 -67.47 -44.52 9.36
CA LEU A 9 -67.21 -44.58 10.82
C LEU A 9 -65.76 -44.25 11.27
N ILE A 10 -65.76 -43.35 12.19
CA ILE A 10 -64.78 -42.77 13.12
C ILE A 10 -64.10 -43.84 13.98
N SER A 11 -62.78 -43.73 14.12
CA SER A 11 -62.10 -44.13 15.34
C SER A 11 -60.96 -43.15 15.67
N LEU A 12 -61.12 -42.40 16.72
CA LEU A 12 -60.10 -41.59 17.36
C LEU A 12 -59.00 -42.50 17.93
N LEU A 13 -57.78 -42.22 17.55
CA LEU A 13 -56.60 -42.56 18.35
C LEU A 13 -55.71 -41.34 18.40
N ALA A 14 -55.68 -40.66 19.52
CA ALA A 14 -54.78 -39.59 19.87
C ALA A 14 -53.39 -40.19 20.07
N LEU A 15 -52.45 -39.94 19.12
CA LEU A 15 -51.02 -40.09 19.35
C LEU A 15 -50.43 -38.71 19.49
N GLY A 16 -50.02 -38.37 20.71
CA GLY A 16 -49.33 -37.13 21.00
C GLY A 16 -47.98 -37.08 20.29
N CYS A 17 -47.89 -36.23 19.27
CA CYS A 17 -46.58 -35.79 18.72
C CYS A 17 -45.98 -34.76 19.69
N MET A 18 -45.03 -35.19 20.55
CA MET A 18 -44.09 -34.29 21.16
C MET A 18 -43.21 -33.70 20.03
N ALA A 19 -43.57 -32.51 19.58
CA ALA A 19 -42.67 -31.70 18.76
C ALA A 19 -41.54 -31.22 19.66
N CYS A 20 -40.41 -31.92 19.62
CA CYS A 20 -39.14 -31.38 20.06
C CYS A 20 -38.79 -30.20 19.19
N THR A 21 -39.13 -28.99 19.58
CA THR A 21 -38.61 -27.74 19.04
C THR A 21 -37.13 -27.68 19.47
N ALA A 22 -36.26 -28.24 18.64
CA ALA A 22 -34.84 -27.96 18.74
C ALA A 22 -34.66 -26.44 18.42
N CYS A 23 -34.57 -25.63 19.46
CA CYS A 23 -34.11 -24.27 19.38
C CYS A 23 -32.63 -24.35 18.92
N THR A 24 -32.40 -24.34 17.61
CA THR A 24 -31.08 -24.03 17.06
C THR A 24 -30.86 -22.55 17.35
N THR A 25 -30.18 -22.25 18.45
CA THR A 25 -29.56 -20.95 18.66
C THR A 25 -28.51 -20.80 17.57
N THR A 26 -28.87 -20.11 16.50
CA THR A 26 -27.90 -19.63 15.54
C THR A 26 -27.03 -18.61 16.29
N GLU A 27 -25.88 -19.05 16.78
CA GLU A 27 -24.88 -18.13 17.31
C GLU A 27 -24.62 -17.07 16.22
N LYS A 28 -24.82 -15.82 16.60
CA LYS A 28 -24.48 -14.70 15.73
C LYS A 28 -22.99 -14.82 15.41
N PRO A 29 -22.59 -14.76 14.14
CA PRO A 29 -21.17 -14.83 13.79
C PRO A 29 -20.39 -13.80 14.62
N PRO A 30 -19.17 -14.14 15.08
CA PRO A 30 -18.37 -13.23 15.88
C PRO A 30 -18.19 -11.90 15.13
N ALA A 31 -18.22 -10.80 15.87
CA ALA A 31 -18.03 -9.48 15.29
C ALA A 31 -16.65 -9.45 14.57
N PRO A 32 -16.57 -8.80 13.41
CA PRO A 32 -15.29 -8.65 12.72
C PRO A 32 -14.27 -7.94 13.63
N PRO A 33 -12.96 -8.26 13.50
CA PRO A 33 -11.93 -7.62 14.29
C PRO A 33 -11.97 -6.10 14.07
N PRO A 34 -11.72 -5.29 15.12
CA PRO A 34 -11.73 -3.84 14.99
C PRO A 34 -10.63 -3.36 14.04
N LYS A 35 -10.90 -2.26 13.34
CA LYS A 35 -9.89 -1.55 12.53
C LYS A 35 -8.69 -1.19 13.42
N PRO A 36 -7.45 -1.57 13.07
CA PRO A 36 -6.26 -1.17 13.80
C PRO A 36 -6.07 0.36 13.81
N ALA A 37 -5.65 0.89 14.93
CA ALA A 37 -5.29 2.31 15.00
C ALA A 37 -4.11 2.62 14.08
N LEU A 38 -4.14 3.82 13.45
CA LEU A 38 -3.01 4.28 12.65
C LEU A 38 -1.89 4.72 13.60
N PRO A 39 -0.67 4.20 13.44
CA PRO A 39 0.46 4.61 14.28
C PRO A 39 0.95 6.00 13.90
N TYR A 40 1.84 6.56 14.71
CA TYR A 40 2.47 7.86 14.44
C TYR A 40 3.23 7.89 13.11
N LYS A 41 3.91 6.81 12.76
CA LYS A 41 4.64 6.64 11.49
C LYS A 41 4.11 5.47 10.67
N ILE A 42 4.06 5.64 9.37
CA ILE A 42 3.61 4.62 8.42
C ILE A 42 4.77 3.72 8.03
N ASN A 43 4.54 2.41 8.07
CA ASN A 43 5.35 1.41 7.38
C ASN A 43 4.42 0.59 6.50
N LEU A 44 4.34 1.01 5.24
CA LEU A 44 3.51 0.36 4.23
C LEU A 44 4.36 -0.64 3.44
N VAL A 45 3.76 -1.77 3.09
CA VAL A 45 4.34 -2.68 2.09
C VAL A 45 3.32 -2.95 0.98
N TRP A 46 3.76 -2.82 -0.28
CA TRP A 46 2.95 -3.21 -1.42
C TRP A 46 3.00 -4.71 -1.65
N GLN A 47 1.84 -5.34 -1.74
CA GLN A 47 1.67 -6.75 -2.10
C GLN A 47 1.17 -6.85 -3.54
N HIS A 48 2.09 -7.13 -4.46
CA HIS A 48 1.77 -7.21 -5.89
C HIS A 48 1.12 -8.55 -6.27
N ASP A 49 1.66 -9.66 -5.75
CA ASP A 49 1.17 -11.00 -6.03
C ASP A 49 0.09 -11.42 -5.02
N HIS A 50 -0.84 -12.27 -5.45
CA HIS A 50 -1.95 -12.77 -4.64
C HIS A 50 -1.84 -14.28 -4.37
N LYS A 51 -0.63 -14.81 -4.47
CA LYS A 51 -0.33 -16.22 -4.17
C LYS A 51 -0.28 -16.47 -2.67
N PRO A 52 -0.66 -17.67 -2.20
CA PRO A 52 -0.68 -17.97 -0.76
C PRO A 52 0.64 -17.70 -0.04
N GLU A 53 1.77 -17.94 -0.69
CA GLU A 53 3.12 -17.74 -0.12
C GLU A 53 3.52 -16.28 0.10
N VAL A 54 2.73 -15.33 -0.41
CA VAL A 54 2.92 -13.88 -0.24
C VAL A 54 1.65 -13.16 0.22
N ASP A 55 0.63 -13.89 0.67
CA ASP A 55 -0.61 -13.33 1.20
C ASP A 55 -0.42 -12.86 2.65
N LEU A 56 -0.15 -11.57 2.84
CA LEU A 56 0.05 -10.94 4.15
C LEU A 56 -1.14 -11.08 5.11
N SER A 57 -2.33 -11.36 4.59
CA SER A 57 -3.51 -11.60 5.43
C SER A 57 -3.52 -12.97 6.09
N THR A 58 -2.70 -13.91 5.63
CA THR A 58 -2.65 -15.30 6.13
C THR A 58 -1.31 -15.66 6.78
N LEU A 59 -0.23 -15.01 6.39
CA LEU A 59 1.12 -15.23 6.94
C LEU A 59 1.27 -14.58 8.31
N ASP A 60 2.36 -14.94 9.00
CA ASP A 60 2.74 -14.30 10.26
C ASP A 60 2.95 -12.79 10.07
N LYS A 61 2.65 -12.03 11.13
CA LYS A 61 2.82 -10.59 11.09
C LYS A 61 4.26 -10.18 10.81
N VAL A 62 4.46 -9.38 9.77
CA VAL A 62 5.77 -8.80 9.45
C VAL A 62 6.13 -7.72 10.47
N PRO A 63 7.31 -7.81 11.11
CA PRO A 63 7.73 -6.85 12.12
C PRO A 63 7.70 -5.40 11.62
N GLY A 64 7.13 -4.52 12.41
CA GLY A 64 7.06 -3.09 12.12
C GLY A 64 6.10 -2.66 11.01
N VAL A 65 5.63 -3.57 10.15
CA VAL A 65 4.62 -3.25 9.12
C VAL A 65 3.27 -2.99 9.79
N ASN A 66 2.62 -1.89 9.40
CA ASN A 66 1.32 -1.48 9.93
C ASN A 66 0.28 -1.21 8.84
N VAL A 67 0.69 -1.09 7.59
CA VAL A 67 -0.20 -0.95 6.43
C VAL A 67 0.22 -1.94 5.34
N VAL A 68 -0.75 -2.65 4.80
CA VAL A 68 -0.59 -3.49 3.60
C VAL A 68 -1.38 -2.88 2.45
N SER A 69 -0.74 -2.80 1.28
CA SER A 69 -1.36 -2.25 0.08
C SER A 69 -1.39 -3.33 -1.03
N PRO A 70 -2.43 -4.16 -1.06
CA PRO A 70 -2.57 -5.17 -2.12
C PRO A 70 -2.93 -4.51 -3.45
N CYS A 71 -2.28 -4.93 -4.54
CA CYS A 71 -2.53 -4.44 -5.91
C CYS A 71 -3.81 -5.07 -6.48
N TRP A 72 -4.98 -4.60 -6.00
CA TRP A 72 -6.26 -5.22 -6.32
C TRP A 72 -6.94 -4.68 -7.55
N TYR A 73 -6.78 -3.38 -7.84
CA TYR A 73 -7.61 -2.71 -8.82
C TYR A 73 -6.79 -2.14 -9.97
N GLU A 74 -7.33 -2.27 -11.18
CA GLU A 74 -6.76 -1.66 -12.38
C GLU A 74 -7.88 -1.05 -13.22
N ILE A 75 -7.71 0.16 -13.70
CA ILE A 75 -8.63 0.75 -14.69
C ILE A 75 -8.43 0.02 -16.01
N GLU A 76 -9.44 -0.77 -16.43
CA GLU A 76 -9.37 -1.67 -17.56
C GLU A 76 -9.55 -0.95 -18.91
N ASN A 77 -10.39 0.08 -18.92
CA ASN A 77 -10.70 0.82 -20.14
C ASN A 77 -10.94 2.31 -19.88
N GLU A 78 -11.09 3.10 -20.94
CA GLU A 78 -11.32 4.54 -20.92
C GLU A 78 -12.68 4.97 -20.34
N TYR A 79 -13.63 4.06 -20.21
CA TYR A 79 -14.96 4.30 -19.62
C TYR A 79 -14.95 4.12 -18.09
N GLY A 80 -13.79 3.82 -17.51
CA GLY A 80 -13.61 3.72 -16.06
C GLY A 80 -14.00 2.38 -15.47
N LYS A 81 -14.12 1.31 -16.25
CA LYS A 81 -14.33 -0.03 -15.71
C LYS A 81 -13.09 -0.48 -14.93
N ILE A 82 -13.29 -0.94 -13.70
CA ILE A 82 -12.22 -1.47 -12.84
C ILE A 82 -12.16 -3.00 -13.00
N LYS A 83 -10.95 -3.51 -13.26
CA LYS A 83 -10.62 -4.91 -13.08
C LYS A 83 -10.37 -5.16 -11.59
N ASP A 84 -11.11 -6.07 -11.01
CA ASP A 84 -11.08 -6.41 -9.59
C ASP A 84 -10.33 -7.74 -9.36
N LYS A 85 -9.31 -7.69 -8.50
CA LYS A 85 -8.53 -8.86 -8.04
C LYS A 85 -8.60 -8.99 -6.51
N SER A 86 -9.58 -8.34 -5.86
CA SER A 86 -9.73 -8.37 -4.40
C SER A 86 -9.98 -9.80 -3.89
N VAL A 87 -9.50 -10.06 -2.69
CA VAL A 87 -9.60 -11.36 -2.04
C VAL A 87 -10.60 -11.28 -0.90
N GLU A 88 -11.61 -12.15 -0.91
CA GLU A 88 -12.64 -12.22 0.12
C GLU A 88 -12.04 -12.53 1.50
N GLY A 89 -12.51 -11.83 2.55
CA GLY A 89 -12.04 -12.00 3.93
C GLY A 89 -10.60 -11.52 4.18
N TYR A 90 -9.93 -10.92 3.20
CA TYR A 90 -8.56 -10.42 3.35
C TYR A 90 -8.47 -9.32 4.42
N VAL A 91 -9.38 -8.36 4.40
CA VAL A 91 -9.36 -7.20 5.31
C VAL A 91 -9.51 -7.65 6.76
N GLU A 92 -10.47 -8.54 7.03
CA GLU A 92 -10.72 -9.08 8.38
C GLU A 92 -9.48 -9.84 8.89
N ARG A 93 -8.87 -10.67 8.06
CA ARG A 93 -7.65 -11.40 8.42
C ARG A 93 -6.46 -10.47 8.64
N ALA A 94 -6.33 -9.43 7.83
CA ALA A 94 -5.28 -8.41 7.97
C ALA A 94 -5.47 -7.58 9.25
N HIS A 95 -6.71 -7.16 9.55
CA HIS A 95 -7.05 -6.47 10.80
C HIS A 95 -6.72 -7.33 12.03
N ALA A 96 -7.05 -8.64 12.00
CA ALA A 96 -6.69 -9.56 13.08
C ALA A 96 -5.17 -9.66 13.32
N ARG A 97 -4.36 -9.32 12.32
CA ARG A 97 -2.89 -9.23 12.41
C ARG A 97 -2.38 -7.83 12.75
N GLY A 98 -3.27 -6.88 12.93
CA GLY A 98 -2.94 -5.49 13.23
C GLY A 98 -2.43 -4.68 12.04
N TYR A 99 -2.81 -5.03 10.80
CA TYR A 99 -2.58 -4.23 9.60
C TYR A 99 -3.80 -3.39 9.26
N GLN A 100 -3.61 -2.16 8.83
CA GLN A 100 -4.57 -1.48 7.98
C GLN A 100 -4.39 -1.95 6.53
N VAL A 101 -5.48 -1.91 5.74
CA VAL A 101 -5.49 -2.32 4.35
C VAL A 101 -5.86 -1.13 3.47
N TRP A 102 -4.91 -0.71 2.61
CA TRP A 102 -5.10 0.37 1.63
C TRP A 102 -4.90 -0.20 0.22
N PRO A 103 -5.94 -0.81 -0.39
CA PRO A 103 -5.80 -1.41 -1.71
C PRO A 103 -5.30 -0.40 -2.73
N LEU A 104 -4.36 -0.85 -3.58
CA LEU A 104 -3.84 -0.07 -4.69
C LEU A 104 -4.76 -0.17 -5.90
N ILE A 105 -5.01 0.97 -6.54
CA ILE A 105 -5.61 1.09 -7.85
C ILE A 105 -4.66 1.76 -8.83
N THR A 106 -4.39 1.10 -9.97
CA THR A 106 -3.53 1.63 -11.03
C THR A 106 -4.32 2.01 -12.29
N ASN A 107 -3.80 2.99 -13.04
CA ASN A 107 -4.27 3.31 -14.39
C ASN A 107 -3.69 2.36 -15.45
N GLY A 108 -2.87 1.36 -15.06
CA GLY A 108 -2.17 0.43 -15.95
C GLY A 108 -1.15 1.11 -16.86
N PHE A 109 -0.70 2.32 -16.47
CA PHE A 109 0.35 3.11 -17.13
C PHE A 109 0.10 3.39 -18.63
N LYS A 110 -1.19 3.57 -18.99
CA LYS A 110 -1.65 3.82 -20.36
C LYS A 110 -2.08 5.28 -20.53
N PRO A 111 -1.19 6.17 -21.04
CA PRO A 111 -1.46 7.61 -21.06
C PRO A 111 -2.68 7.98 -21.90
N ASP A 112 -2.89 7.38 -23.07
CA ASP A 112 -4.06 7.66 -23.94
C ASP A 112 -5.37 7.25 -23.25
N ARG A 113 -5.38 6.09 -22.58
CA ARG A 113 -6.55 5.62 -21.84
C ARG A 113 -6.85 6.52 -20.65
N THR A 114 -5.79 6.90 -19.92
CA THR A 114 -5.91 7.82 -18.77
C THR A 114 -6.43 9.18 -19.21
N LYS A 115 -5.91 9.72 -20.31
CA LYS A 115 -6.40 10.99 -20.86
C LYS A 115 -7.90 10.93 -21.17
N LYS A 116 -8.37 9.91 -21.89
CA LYS A 116 -9.81 9.75 -22.22
C LYS A 116 -10.67 9.62 -20.97
N LEU A 117 -10.21 8.85 -19.96
CA LEU A 117 -10.87 8.75 -18.66
C LEU A 117 -11.00 10.12 -17.98
N LEU A 118 -9.92 10.91 -17.96
CA LEU A 118 -9.90 12.22 -17.31
C LEU A 118 -10.75 13.26 -18.04
N ASP A 119 -10.96 13.10 -19.36
CA ASP A 119 -11.82 13.97 -20.17
C ASP A 119 -13.32 13.67 -19.97
N ASP A 120 -13.70 12.48 -19.47
CA ASP A 120 -15.10 12.06 -19.31
C ASP A 120 -15.56 12.02 -17.84
N GLU A 121 -16.44 12.96 -17.47
CA GLU A 121 -17.02 13.02 -16.11
C GLU A 121 -17.82 11.77 -15.73
N ASN A 122 -18.48 11.10 -16.71
CA ASN A 122 -19.19 9.86 -16.42
C ASN A 122 -18.23 8.72 -16.09
N ALA A 123 -17.12 8.62 -16.83
CA ALA A 123 -16.09 7.62 -16.58
C ALA A 123 -15.44 7.82 -15.19
N LYS A 124 -15.07 9.06 -14.83
CA LYS A 124 -14.55 9.39 -13.49
C LYS A 124 -15.54 9.03 -12.38
N ARG A 125 -16.80 9.40 -12.54
CA ARG A 125 -17.86 9.07 -11.58
C ARG A 125 -18.03 7.55 -11.46
N PHE A 126 -17.97 6.82 -12.56
CA PHE A 126 -18.09 5.36 -12.55
C PHE A 126 -16.93 4.68 -11.80
N VAL A 127 -15.69 5.16 -11.94
CA VAL A 127 -14.55 4.69 -11.11
C VAL A 127 -14.85 4.89 -9.63
N ILE A 128 -15.30 6.09 -9.24
CA ILE A 128 -15.61 6.42 -7.84
C ILE A 128 -16.72 5.53 -7.27
N GLU A 129 -17.78 5.28 -8.05
CA GLU A 129 -18.89 4.42 -7.64
C GLU A 129 -18.43 2.98 -7.40
N GLN A 130 -17.60 2.43 -8.31
CA GLN A 130 -17.02 1.09 -8.13
C GLN A 130 -16.12 1.03 -6.88
N LEU A 131 -15.24 2.01 -6.66
CA LEU A 131 -14.40 2.06 -5.44
C LEU A 131 -15.25 2.09 -4.16
N ARG A 132 -16.35 2.84 -4.16
CA ARG A 132 -17.28 2.86 -3.02
C ARG A 132 -18.00 1.51 -2.83
N GLN A 133 -18.41 0.83 -3.91
CA GLN A 133 -18.97 -0.52 -3.85
C GLN A 133 -17.96 -1.50 -3.25
N GLN A 134 -16.69 -1.44 -3.67
CA GLN A 134 -15.61 -2.26 -3.11
C GLN A 134 -15.37 -1.97 -1.63
N TYR A 135 -15.39 -0.70 -1.22
CA TYR A 135 -15.34 -0.33 0.19
C TYR A 135 -16.52 -0.90 0.98
N GLN A 136 -17.74 -0.79 0.47
CA GLN A 136 -18.91 -1.36 1.15
C GLN A 136 -18.83 -2.88 1.32
N LYS A 137 -18.21 -3.55 0.35
CA LYS A 137 -17.99 -5.00 0.38
C LYS A 137 -16.87 -5.43 1.34
N HIS A 138 -15.71 -4.81 1.28
CA HIS A 138 -14.50 -5.27 1.96
C HIS A 138 -14.15 -4.49 3.23
N LYS A 139 -14.67 -3.26 3.42
CA LYS A 139 -14.40 -2.41 4.60
C LYS A 139 -12.92 -2.11 4.83
N PHE A 140 -12.15 -1.91 3.76
CA PHE A 140 -10.74 -1.50 3.85
C PHE A 140 -10.58 -0.09 4.45
N ASP A 141 -9.36 0.30 4.82
CA ASP A 141 -9.08 1.48 5.65
C ASP A 141 -8.69 2.72 4.85
N GLY A 142 -8.19 2.52 3.64
CA GLY A 142 -7.76 3.59 2.75
C GLY A 142 -7.74 3.13 1.31
N ILE A 143 -7.31 4.02 0.42
CA ILE A 143 -7.08 3.76 -1.00
C ILE A 143 -5.71 4.31 -1.35
N ASN A 144 -4.90 3.53 -2.07
CA ASN A 144 -3.62 3.95 -2.62
C ASN A 144 -3.76 4.11 -4.14
N LEU A 145 -3.58 5.32 -4.65
CA LEU A 145 -3.66 5.64 -6.08
C LEU A 145 -2.27 5.51 -6.70
N ASP A 146 -2.12 4.60 -7.67
CA ASP A 146 -0.89 4.37 -8.41
C ASP A 146 -1.11 4.72 -9.89
N PHE A 147 -1.25 6.01 -10.17
CA PHE A 147 -1.51 6.53 -11.52
C PHE A 147 -0.22 7.09 -12.08
N GLU A 148 0.39 6.34 -12.98
CA GLU A 148 1.67 6.68 -13.60
C GLU A 148 1.56 6.83 -15.11
N ASN A 149 2.63 7.37 -15.74
CA ASN A 149 2.68 7.62 -17.18
C ASN A 149 1.46 8.41 -17.66
N ILE A 150 1.26 9.58 -17.06
CA ILE A 150 0.18 10.53 -17.38
C ILE A 150 0.78 11.63 -18.26
N TYR A 151 0.09 12.09 -19.28
CA TYR A 151 0.55 13.25 -20.03
C TYR A 151 0.70 14.47 -19.13
N GLU A 152 1.81 15.21 -19.22
CA GLU A 152 2.04 16.43 -18.43
C GLU A 152 0.88 17.44 -18.61
N ALA A 153 0.30 17.50 -19.80
CA ALA A 153 -0.86 18.34 -20.11
C ALA A 153 -2.13 17.98 -19.31
N ASP A 154 -2.18 16.78 -18.71
CA ASP A 154 -3.31 16.31 -17.90
C ASP A 154 -3.10 16.50 -16.38
N LYS A 155 -2.06 17.24 -15.99
CA LYS A 155 -1.68 17.53 -14.59
C LYS A 155 -2.87 18.06 -13.76
N ASP A 156 -3.56 19.07 -14.26
CA ASP A 156 -4.70 19.68 -13.55
C ASP A 156 -5.90 18.72 -13.49
N ARG A 157 -6.09 17.92 -14.55
CA ARG A 157 -7.19 16.96 -14.63
C ARG A 157 -7.03 15.81 -13.65
N ILE A 158 -5.81 15.27 -13.49
CA ILE A 158 -5.56 14.23 -12.47
C ILE A 158 -5.73 14.81 -11.08
N THR A 159 -5.30 16.05 -10.82
CA THR A 159 -5.50 16.73 -9.55
C THR A 159 -6.99 16.87 -9.23
N GLU A 160 -7.80 17.32 -10.18
CA GLU A 160 -9.26 17.44 -10.00
C GLU A 160 -9.92 16.06 -9.77
N PHE A 161 -9.47 15.01 -10.46
CA PHE A 161 -9.98 13.65 -10.24
C PHE A 161 -9.66 13.15 -8.83
N VAL A 162 -8.44 13.36 -8.33
CA VAL A 162 -8.06 13.04 -6.94
C VAL A 162 -8.94 13.79 -5.94
N LYS A 163 -9.22 15.05 -6.18
CA LYS A 163 -10.14 15.85 -5.36
C LYS A 163 -11.57 15.27 -5.37
N GLN A 164 -12.08 14.80 -6.51
CA GLN A 164 -13.39 14.15 -6.61
C GLN A 164 -13.41 12.85 -5.80
N ILE A 165 -12.34 12.03 -5.87
CA ILE A 165 -12.19 10.81 -5.06
C ILE A 165 -12.20 11.18 -3.58
N ARG A 166 -11.42 12.19 -3.13
CA ARG A 166 -11.41 12.67 -1.74
C ARG A 166 -12.80 13.05 -1.27
N LYS A 167 -13.52 13.86 -2.04
CA LYS A 167 -14.89 14.26 -1.69
C LYS A 167 -15.83 13.08 -1.50
N ALA A 168 -15.68 12.04 -2.31
CA ALA A 168 -16.53 10.85 -2.24
C ALA A 168 -16.18 9.92 -1.08
N THR A 169 -14.91 9.90 -0.63
CA THR A 169 -14.41 8.95 0.38
C THR A 169 -14.28 9.55 1.80
N GLN A 170 -14.32 10.87 1.93
CA GLN A 170 -14.13 11.54 3.23
C GLN A 170 -15.22 11.20 4.27
N GLN A 171 -16.46 10.93 3.84
CA GLN A 171 -17.57 10.56 4.75
C GLN A 171 -17.31 9.20 5.41
N ASP A 172 -16.67 8.31 4.69
CA ASP A 172 -16.29 6.97 5.16
C ASP A 172 -14.97 7.00 5.96
N LYS A 173 -14.36 8.20 6.12
CA LYS A 173 -13.06 8.41 6.80
C LYS A 173 -11.95 7.52 6.24
N LEU A 174 -11.97 7.28 4.92
CA LEU A 174 -10.92 6.54 4.24
C LEU A 174 -9.65 7.39 4.13
N ILE A 175 -8.52 6.77 4.40
CA ILE A 175 -7.22 7.33 4.06
C ILE A 175 -7.09 7.35 2.54
N LEU A 176 -6.66 8.47 1.98
CA LEU A 176 -6.34 8.59 0.57
C LEU A 176 -4.86 8.90 0.40
N SER A 177 -4.15 7.98 -0.23
CA SER A 177 -2.74 8.14 -0.58
C SER A 177 -2.54 8.04 -2.08
N MET A 178 -1.45 8.61 -2.58
CA MET A 178 -1.09 8.53 -3.99
C MET A 178 0.42 8.32 -4.14
N ASP A 179 0.78 7.45 -5.06
CA ASP A 179 2.14 7.18 -5.47
C ASP A 179 2.57 8.21 -6.52
N VAL A 180 3.71 8.84 -6.29
CA VAL A 180 4.30 9.81 -7.21
C VAL A 180 5.79 9.55 -7.35
N THR A 181 6.36 9.83 -8.50
CA THR A 181 7.82 9.77 -8.68
C THR A 181 8.50 10.97 -8.04
N VAL A 182 9.83 10.91 -7.90
CA VAL A 182 10.63 12.06 -7.46
C VAL A 182 10.45 13.26 -8.40
N PRO A 183 10.48 14.52 -7.89
CA PRO A 183 10.37 15.72 -8.71
C PRO A 183 11.51 15.89 -9.72
N LYS A 184 11.28 16.75 -10.71
CA LYS A 184 12.30 17.14 -11.73
C LYS A 184 12.72 15.99 -12.64
N GLY A 185 11.84 15.01 -12.86
CA GLY A 185 12.02 13.92 -13.82
C GLY A 185 11.41 14.23 -15.20
N SER A 186 11.04 13.16 -15.93
CA SER A 186 10.48 13.31 -17.27
C SER A 186 9.02 13.79 -17.26
N PRO A 187 8.51 14.31 -18.41
CA PRO A 187 7.15 14.87 -18.50
C PRO A 187 6.07 13.94 -17.96
N ASN A 188 5.92 12.74 -18.54
CA ASN A 188 4.83 11.85 -18.23
C ASN A 188 4.98 11.07 -16.91
N TRP A 189 6.18 11.01 -16.35
CA TRP A 189 6.46 10.25 -15.13
C TRP A 189 6.66 11.12 -13.90
N SER A 190 6.93 12.42 -14.07
CA SER A 190 7.20 13.30 -12.95
C SER A 190 6.51 14.67 -13.05
N LEU A 191 6.63 15.36 -14.20
CA LEU A 191 6.09 16.70 -14.37
C LEU A 191 4.55 16.71 -14.49
N CYS A 192 3.94 15.54 -14.71
CA CYS A 192 2.50 15.33 -14.68
C CYS A 192 1.86 15.45 -13.28
N PHE A 193 2.65 15.54 -12.22
CA PHE A 193 2.13 15.69 -10.85
C PHE A 193 2.31 17.12 -10.34
N ASP A 194 1.21 17.83 -10.05
CA ASP A 194 1.22 19.00 -9.18
C ASP A 194 1.18 18.52 -7.72
N ARG A 195 2.35 18.26 -7.16
CA ARG A 195 2.49 17.68 -5.81
C ARG A 195 1.91 18.56 -4.73
N LYS A 196 2.03 19.89 -4.90
CA LYS A 196 1.48 20.85 -3.96
C LYS A 196 -0.05 20.80 -3.95
N ALA A 197 -0.70 20.86 -5.11
CA ALA A 197 -2.15 20.79 -5.21
C ALA A 197 -2.69 19.41 -4.83
N LEU A 198 -2.02 18.32 -5.21
CA LEU A 198 -2.37 16.95 -4.81
C LEU A 198 -2.32 16.80 -3.29
N ALA A 199 -1.31 17.35 -2.62
CA ALA A 199 -1.16 17.25 -1.17
C ALA A 199 -2.33 17.88 -0.38
N GLU A 200 -3.08 18.81 -0.96
CA GLU A 200 -4.29 19.39 -0.34
C GLU A 200 -5.42 18.36 -0.19
N HIS A 201 -5.42 17.33 -1.05
CA HIS A 201 -6.48 16.32 -1.14
C HIS A 201 -6.06 14.95 -0.62
N LEU A 202 -4.77 14.72 -0.39
CA LEU A 202 -4.20 13.47 0.09
C LEU A 202 -3.90 13.53 1.58
N ASP A 203 -4.03 12.38 2.27
CA ASP A 203 -3.48 12.19 3.61
C ASP A 203 -1.99 11.92 3.53
N TYR A 204 -1.55 11.11 2.57
CA TYR A 204 -0.15 10.76 2.34
C TYR A 204 0.20 10.75 0.87
N MET A 205 1.42 11.16 0.57
CA MET A 205 2.05 11.08 -0.74
C MET A 205 3.23 10.11 -0.67
N MET A 206 3.13 8.97 -1.37
CA MET A 206 4.17 7.97 -1.45
C MET A 206 5.15 8.38 -2.54
N VAL A 207 6.33 8.82 -2.16
CA VAL A 207 7.36 9.21 -3.13
C VAL A 207 8.16 7.98 -3.52
N MET A 208 7.93 7.48 -4.71
CA MET A 208 8.64 6.33 -5.30
C MET A 208 10.09 6.72 -5.60
N ALA A 209 10.95 6.70 -4.57
CA ALA A 209 12.36 7.06 -4.68
C ALA A 209 13.19 5.84 -5.12
N TYR A 210 12.75 5.20 -6.19
CA TYR A 210 13.40 4.06 -6.85
C TYR A 210 13.21 4.15 -8.36
N ASP A 211 13.77 3.19 -9.11
CA ASP A 211 13.91 3.22 -10.57
C ASP A 211 14.67 4.47 -11.07
N GLN A 212 15.68 4.91 -10.29
CA GLN A 212 16.64 5.94 -10.74
C GLN A 212 17.19 5.59 -12.13
N TYR A 213 17.54 4.32 -12.32
CA TYR A 213 17.76 3.69 -13.62
C TYR A 213 16.74 2.57 -13.77
N SER A 214 15.69 2.84 -14.52
CA SER A 214 14.59 1.89 -14.77
C SER A 214 15.04 0.79 -15.75
N GLY A 215 14.25 -0.28 -15.88
CA GLY A 215 14.57 -1.37 -16.83
C GLY A 215 14.66 -0.97 -18.29
N SER A 216 14.20 0.22 -18.66
CA SER A 216 14.30 0.83 -20.00
C SER A 216 15.36 1.93 -20.10
N SER A 217 16.13 2.16 -19.05
CA SER A 217 17.18 3.17 -19.05
C SER A 217 18.22 2.90 -20.14
N PRO A 218 18.70 3.94 -20.85
CA PRO A 218 19.78 3.81 -21.83
C PRO A 218 21.14 3.54 -21.17
N GLU A 219 21.24 3.67 -19.86
CA GLU A 219 22.47 3.46 -19.08
C GLU A 219 22.19 2.53 -17.90
N ALA A 220 23.21 1.76 -17.50
CA ALA A 220 23.18 0.94 -16.30
C ALA A 220 23.46 1.78 -15.06
N GLY A 221 22.75 1.49 -13.97
CA GLY A 221 22.94 2.21 -12.72
C GLY A 221 22.15 1.62 -11.55
N PRO A 222 22.26 2.23 -10.34
CA PRO A 222 21.55 1.79 -9.15
C PRO A 222 20.05 1.99 -9.27
N THR A 223 19.28 1.11 -8.64
CA THR A 223 17.83 1.27 -8.54
C THR A 223 17.47 2.49 -7.69
N ALA A 224 18.24 2.77 -6.62
CA ALA A 224 18.01 3.88 -5.71
C ALA A 224 19.31 4.30 -5.00
N GLY A 225 20.16 5.08 -5.65
CA GLY A 225 21.34 5.66 -5.01
C GLY A 225 20.96 6.64 -3.91
N TYR A 226 21.60 6.56 -2.72
CA TYR A 226 21.23 7.36 -1.55
C TYR A 226 21.18 8.87 -1.84
N ASP A 227 22.19 9.41 -2.51
CA ASP A 227 22.27 10.84 -2.84
C ASP A 227 21.13 11.30 -3.79
N TRP A 228 20.71 10.42 -4.71
CA TRP A 228 19.58 10.69 -5.58
C TRP A 228 18.26 10.62 -4.80
N VAL A 229 18.09 9.61 -3.91
CA VAL A 229 16.92 9.48 -3.03
C VAL A 229 16.80 10.72 -2.14
N GLU A 230 17.87 11.12 -1.48
CA GLU A 230 17.88 12.30 -0.60
C GLU A 230 17.52 13.59 -1.36
N ARG A 231 18.10 13.79 -2.56
CA ARG A 231 17.71 14.94 -3.43
C ARG A 231 16.23 14.88 -3.80
N GLY A 232 15.71 13.70 -4.14
CA GLY A 232 14.29 13.51 -4.43
C GLY A 232 13.40 13.93 -3.28
N ILE A 233 13.73 13.53 -2.05
CA ILE A 233 13.01 13.94 -0.84
C ILE A 233 13.12 15.45 -0.61
N LYS A 234 14.31 16.03 -0.69
CA LYS A 234 14.50 17.49 -0.54
C LYS A 234 13.64 18.28 -1.51
N ASN A 235 13.64 17.90 -2.79
CA ASN A 235 12.81 18.54 -3.80
C ASN A 235 11.30 18.35 -3.52
N THR A 236 10.87 17.19 -3.02
CA THR A 236 9.47 16.97 -2.66
C THR A 236 9.04 17.87 -1.50
N LEU A 237 9.91 18.08 -0.51
CA LEU A 237 9.63 18.92 0.66
C LEU A 237 9.56 20.43 0.32
N GLU A 238 9.98 20.86 -0.87
CA GLU A 238 9.73 22.20 -1.37
C GLU A 238 8.22 22.43 -1.67
N GLU A 239 7.47 21.34 -1.95
CA GLU A 239 6.08 21.37 -2.40
C GLU A 239 5.10 20.76 -1.38
N VAL A 240 5.55 19.76 -0.59
CA VAL A 240 4.70 18.91 0.26
C VAL A 240 5.17 18.94 1.71
N PRO A 241 4.27 19.16 2.69
CA PRO A 241 4.63 19.10 4.11
C PRO A 241 5.19 17.72 4.51
N PRO A 242 6.26 17.64 5.33
CA PRO A 242 6.96 16.39 5.65
C PRO A 242 6.05 15.33 6.30
N HIS A 243 5.06 15.74 7.10
CA HIS A 243 4.10 14.84 7.73
C HIS A 243 3.11 14.16 6.76
N LYS A 244 3.15 14.51 5.47
CA LYS A 244 2.41 13.82 4.41
C LYS A 244 3.30 12.98 3.50
N VAL A 245 4.62 13.14 3.56
CA VAL A 245 5.57 12.46 2.69
C VAL A 245 5.95 11.10 3.25
N VAL A 246 5.73 10.05 2.48
CA VAL A 246 6.15 8.67 2.77
C VAL A 246 7.24 8.28 1.75
N LEU A 247 8.40 7.85 2.25
CA LEU A 247 9.53 7.46 1.41
C LEU A 247 9.34 6.06 0.83
N GLY A 248 9.16 5.96 -0.48
CA GLY A 248 9.17 4.70 -1.21
C GLY A 248 10.59 4.15 -1.40
N MET A 249 10.83 2.90 -1.01
CA MET A 249 12.14 2.23 -1.12
C MET A 249 12.01 0.89 -1.86
N PRO A 250 13.03 0.49 -2.67
CA PRO A 250 12.99 -0.77 -3.39
C PRO A 250 13.50 -1.93 -2.53
N LEU A 251 12.85 -3.11 -2.65
CA LEU A 251 13.35 -4.40 -2.15
C LEU A 251 13.99 -5.23 -3.28
N TYR A 252 14.32 -4.59 -4.37
CA TYR A 252 14.87 -5.20 -5.59
C TYR A 252 15.99 -4.34 -6.16
N MET A 253 16.75 -4.95 -7.05
CA MET A 253 17.77 -4.30 -7.87
C MET A 253 17.75 -4.82 -9.30
N ARG A 254 18.59 -4.26 -10.17
CA ARG A 254 18.66 -4.67 -11.57
C ARG A 254 20.03 -5.23 -11.88
N LEU A 255 20.06 -6.43 -12.47
CA LEU A 255 21.23 -7.01 -13.11
C LEU A 255 21.29 -6.51 -14.55
N TRP A 256 22.34 -5.80 -14.87
CA TRP A 256 22.56 -5.15 -16.14
C TRP A 256 23.60 -5.88 -16.98
N HIS A 257 23.38 -5.92 -18.28
CA HIS A 257 24.40 -6.21 -19.28
C HIS A 257 24.11 -5.40 -20.54
N TYR A 258 25.15 -5.18 -21.34
CA TYR A 258 24.99 -4.52 -22.63
C TYR A 258 24.73 -5.57 -23.71
N ASP A 259 23.62 -5.42 -24.41
CA ASP A 259 23.23 -6.24 -25.54
C ASP A 259 23.83 -5.64 -26.82
N ASN A 260 24.89 -6.29 -27.36
CA ASN A 260 25.58 -5.84 -28.53
C ASN A 260 24.74 -5.88 -29.81
N ASP A 261 23.82 -6.82 -29.93
CA ASP A 261 22.95 -6.98 -31.10
C ASP A 261 21.93 -5.85 -31.19
N ASN A 262 21.32 -5.51 -30.06
CA ASN A 262 20.31 -4.44 -29.96
C ASN A 262 20.93 -3.07 -29.59
N LYS A 263 22.21 -2.98 -29.34
CA LYS A 263 22.97 -1.76 -28.96
C LYS A 263 22.33 -1.00 -27.79
N ARG A 264 21.89 -1.74 -26.74
CA ARG A 264 21.24 -1.20 -25.55
C ARG A 264 21.59 -1.99 -24.32
N PHE A 265 21.41 -1.37 -23.16
CA PHE A 265 21.42 -2.09 -21.91
C PHE A 265 20.14 -2.92 -21.74
N TYR A 266 20.32 -4.12 -21.23
CA TYR A 266 19.26 -4.99 -20.78
C TYR A 266 19.32 -5.13 -19.25
N ALA A 267 18.16 -5.09 -18.61
CA ALA A 267 18.05 -5.18 -17.15
C ALA A 267 17.12 -6.31 -16.73
N LYS A 268 17.64 -7.21 -15.90
CA LYS A 268 16.84 -8.25 -15.22
C LYS A 268 16.63 -7.85 -13.78
N THR A 269 15.37 -7.90 -13.30
CA THR A 269 15.07 -7.66 -11.88
C THR A 269 15.60 -8.81 -11.03
N LEU A 270 16.33 -8.47 -9.96
CA LEU A 270 16.76 -9.38 -8.91
C LEU A 270 16.08 -9.01 -7.59
N SER A 271 15.58 -10.01 -6.86
CA SER A 271 15.22 -9.88 -5.44
C SER A 271 16.48 -9.86 -4.57
N MET A 272 16.36 -9.49 -3.31
CA MET A 272 17.49 -9.54 -2.37
C MET A 272 18.07 -10.97 -2.24
N PRO A 273 17.27 -12.02 -2.01
CA PRO A 273 17.79 -13.40 -2.02
C PRO A 273 18.42 -13.77 -3.38
N GLY A 274 17.83 -13.32 -4.48
CA GLY A 274 18.36 -13.56 -5.83
C GLY A 274 19.74 -12.96 -6.05
N SER A 275 19.98 -11.75 -5.52
CA SER A 275 21.29 -11.09 -5.61
C SER A 275 22.35 -11.81 -4.77
N GLU A 276 22.00 -12.28 -3.57
CA GLU A 276 22.96 -13.04 -2.74
C GLU A 276 23.32 -14.38 -3.33
N LYS A 277 22.34 -15.09 -3.91
CA LYS A 277 22.60 -16.31 -4.66
C LYS A 277 23.58 -16.06 -5.80
N LEU A 278 23.35 -14.99 -6.57
CA LEU A 278 24.25 -14.60 -7.67
C LEU A 278 25.67 -14.27 -7.17
N ILE A 279 25.79 -13.52 -6.06
CA ILE A 279 27.08 -13.23 -5.43
C ILE A 279 27.80 -14.53 -5.03
N ALA A 280 27.10 -15.44 -4.37
CA ALA A 280 27.70 -16.73 -3.96
C ALA A 280 28.16 -17.55 -5.15
N GLU A 281 27.40 -17.59 -6.24
CA GLU A 281 27.73 -18.31 -7.47
C GLU A 281 28.93 -17.70 -8.20
N LYS A 282 29.09 -16.37 -8.18
CA LYS A 282 30.13 -15.66 -8.94
C LYS A 282 31.37 -15.28 -8.13
N SER A 283 31.33 -15.37 -6.79
CA SER A 283 32.41 -14.90 -5.90
C SER A 283 33.77 -15.57 -6.13
N SER A 284 33.81 -16.78 -6.69
CA SER A 284 35.04 -17.49 -7.06
C SER A 284 35.54 -17.21 -8.47
N ASP A 285 34.77 -16.46 -9.28
CA ASP A 285 35.13 -16.08 -10.63
C ASP A 285 36.24 -15.01 -10.60
N GLU A 286 37.32 -15.20 -11.38
CA GLU A 286 38.47 -14.28 -11.42
C GLU A 286 38.09 -12.88 -11.93
N THR A 287 36.99 -12.75 -12.67
CA THR A 287 36.45 -11.46 -13.14
C THR A 287 35.57 -10.77 -12.16
N PHE A 288 35.15 -11.46 -11.07
CA PHE A 288 34.26 -10.90 -10.07
C PHE A 288 34.89 -9.73 -9.31
N ARG A 289 34.19 -8.62 -9.25
CA ARG A 289 34.60 -7.42 -8.50
C ARG A 289 33.47 -6.96 -7.60
N CYS A 290 33.83 -6.42 -6.44
CA CYS A 290 32.91 -5.83 -5.50
C CYS A 290 33.50 -4.52 -4.93
N ARG A 291 32.68 -3.48 -4.81
CA ARG A 291 33.12 -2.17 -4.30
C ARG A 291 31.95 -1.44 -3.62
N TRP A 292 32.17 -0.99 -2.40
CA TRP A 292 31.26 -0.05 -1.75
C TRP A 292 31.30 1.31 -2.43
N LEU A 293 30.13 1.89 -2.72
CA LEU A 293 29.97 3.21 -3.28
C LEU A 293 29.46 4.16 -2.21
N GLU A 294 30.36 5.02 -1.72
CA GLU A 294 30.07 5.86 -0.53
C GLU A 294 28.97 6.86 -0.77
N LYS A 295 28.83 7.39 -1.97
CA LYS A 295 27.82 8.38 -2.34
C LYS A 295 26.42 7.76 -2.48
N GLU A 296 26.36 6.62 -3.12
CA GLU A 296 25.13 5.87 -3.40
C GLU A 296 24.72 5.00 -2.20
N LYS A 297 25.63 4.73 -1.24
CA LYS A 297 25.43 3.84 -0.09
C LYS A 297 24.93 2.45 -0.49
N VAL A 298 25.51 1.91 -1.53
CA VAL A 298 25.26 0.55 -2.06
C VAL A 298 26.57 -0.13 -2.43
N THR A 299 26.55 -1.47 -2.47
CA THR A 299 27.70 -2.22 -3.03
C THR A 299 27.48 -2.48 -4.50
N TYR A 300 28.45 -2.06 -5.30
CA TYR A 300 28.51 -2.37 -6.73
C TYR A 300 29.22 -3.71 -6.92
N TYR A 301 28.64 -4.54 -7.78
CA TYR A 301 29.22 -5.82 -8.22
C TYR A 301 29.30 -5.87 -9.72
N SER A 302 30.37 -6.54 -10.24
CA SER A 302 30.49 -6.86 -11.65
C SER A 302 31.22 -8.16 -11.86
N TYR A 303 30.94 -8.82 -12.98
CA TYR A 303 31.60 -10.03 -13.46
C TYR A 303 31.43 -10.16 -14.96
N VAL A 304 32.21 -11.06 -15.61
CA VAL A 304 32.07 -11.36 -17.03
C VAL A 304 31.60 -12.81 -17.18
N GLU A 305 30.63 -13.04 -18.03
CA GLU A 305 30.12 -14.37 -18.35
C GLU A 305 29.90 -14.48 -19.85
N ASN A 306 30.57 -15.48 -20.51
CA ASN A 306 30.55 -15.66 -21.95
C ASN A 306 30.94 -14.38 -22.72
N ASP A 307 32.00 -13.71 -22.29
CA ASP A 307 32.49 -12.43 -22.83
C ASP A 307 31.55 -11.24 -22.70
N VAL A 308 30.45 -11.40 -21.95
CA VAL A 308 29.48 -10.33 -21.67
C VAL A 308 29.71 -9.80 -20.25
N PRO A 309 29.97 -8.49 -20.09
CA PRO A 309 30.05 -7.89 -18.74
C PRO A 309 28.67 -7.69 -18.12
N TYR A 310 28.54 -8.13 -16.89
CA TYR A 310 27.36 -7.93 -16.03
C TYR A 310 27.72 -7.02 -14.87
N SER A 311 26.73 -6.24 -14.42
CA SER A 311 26.88 -5.41 -13.24
C SER A 311 25.54 -5.20 -12.52
N PHE A 312 25.60 -4.98 -11.18
CA PHE A 312 24.46 -4.59 -10.39
C PHE A 312 24.88 -3.81 -9.14
N TRP A 313 23.95 -3.01 -8.61
CA TRP A 313 24.07 -2.23 -7.38
C TRP A 313 23.13 -2.86 -6.36
N GLN A 314 23.71 -3.50 -5.33
CA GLN A 314 22.93 -4.30 -4.40
C GLN A 314 22.11 -3.45 -3.43
N GLU A 315 20.80 -3.66 -3.42
CA GLU A 315 19.92 -3.29 -2.30
C GLU A 315 19.92 -4.42 -1.27
N ASN A 316 20.21 -4.04 -0.03
CA ASN A 316 20.25 -4.96 1.11
C ASN A 316 19.91 -4.22 2.42
N LYS A 317 19.96 -4.91 3.56
CA LYS A 317 19.71 -4.31 4.88
C LYS A 317 20.52 -3.03 5.10
N THR A 318 21.81 -2.99 4.72
CA THR A 318 22.69 -1.84 4.94
C THR A 318 22.28 -0.65 4.09
N SER A 319 22.05 -0.83 2.79
CA SER A 319 21.64 0.24 1.88
C SER A 319 20.27 0.82 2.26
N LEU A 320 19.33 -0.07 2.67
CA LEU A 320 18.01 0.37 3.16
C LEU A 320 18.08 1.11 4.48
N ALA A 321 18.96 0.70 5.41
CA ALA A 321 19.12 1.38 6.70
C ALA A 321 19.57 2.84 6.52
N HIS A 322 20.47 3.12 5.56
CA HIS A 322 20.84 4.49 5.21
C HIS A 322 19.66 5.29 4.69
N LYS A 323 18.89 4.75 3.75
CA LYS A 323 17.70 5.42 3.19
C LYS A 323 16.61 5.61 4.24
N ALA A 324 16.33 4.59 5.06
CA ALA A 324 15.35 4.68 6.14
C ALA A 324 15.72 5.74 7.19
N GLY A 325 17.01 6.05 7.38
CA GLY A 325 17.48 7.15 8.23
C GLY A 325 16.94 8.52 7.83
N LEU A 326 16.58 8.72 6.56
CA LEU A 326 15.95 9.95 6.05
C LEU A 326 14.60 10.22 6.70
N LEU A 327 13.90 9.18 7.18
CA LEU A 327 12.64 9.33 7.93
C LEU A 327 12.80 10.27 9.12
N LYS A 328 13.79 10.01 9.96
CA LYS A 328 14.10 10.85 11.12
C LYS A 328 14.69 12.20 10.72
N GLN A 329 15.62 12.18 9.78
CA GLN A 329 16.35 13.37 9.33
C GLN A 329 15.42 14.46 8.79
N TYR A 330 14.38 14.09 8.06
CA TYR A 330 13.42 15.02 7.44
C TYR A 330 12.02 14.97 8.09
N ASN A 331 11.87 14.28 9.22
CA ASN A 331 10.59 14.11 9.92
C ASN A 331 9.44 13.69 9.00
N LEU A 332 9.70 12.71 8.11
CA LEU A 332 8.72 12.22 7.16
C LEU A 332 7.58 11.45 7.84
N ALA A 333 6.46 11.26 7.15
CA ALA A 333 5.30 10.50 7.66
C ALA A 333 5.58 9.00 7.82
N GLY A 334 6.52 8.46 7.07
CA GLY A 334 6.85 7.04 7.09
C GLY A 334 7.67 6.61 5.89
N PHE A 335 7.69 5.30 5.67
CA PHE A 335 8.22 4.71 4.44
C PHE A 335 7.29 3.63 3.91
N ALA A 336 7.46 3.31 2.64
CA ALA A 336 6.79 2.25 1.91
C ALA A 336 7.81 1.42 1.14
N THR A 337 7.57 0.12 0.96
CA THR A 337 8.55 -0.75 0.30
C THR A 337 7.92 -1.52 -0.86
N TRP A 338 8.57 -1.44 -2.03
CA TRP A 338 8.21 -2.17 -3.25
C TRP A 338 9.19 -3.31 -3.48
N ARG A 339 8.81 -4.57 -3.40
CA ARG A 339 7.52 -5.11 -3.01
C ARG A 339 7.72 -6.32 -2.09
N TYR A 340 6.70 -6.70 -1.34
CA TYR A 340 6.71 -7.91 -0.52
C TYR A 340 7.05 -9.17 -1.36
N GLY A 341 7.88 -10.04 -0.78
CA GLY A 341 8.39 -11.24 -1.45
C GLY A 341 9.72 -11.03 -2.20
N PHE A 342 10.28 -9.80 -2.18
CA PHE A 342 11.60 -9.51 -2.74
C PHE A 342 12.67 -9.26 -1.69
N GLU A 343 12.28 -9.08 -0.46
CA GLU A 343 13.14 -8.81 0.69
C GLU A 343 13.83 -10.06 1.25
N LYS A 344 14.80 -9.78 2.11
CA LYS A 344 15.29 -10.74 3.11
C LYS A 344 14.66 -10.43 4.47
N PRO A 345 14.35 -11.46 5.31
CA PRO A 345 13.63 -11.26 6.57
C PRO A 345 14.28 -10.25 7.53
N GLU A 346 15.61 -10.14 7.53
CA GLU A 346 16.35 -9.21 8.40
C GLU A 346 16.13 -7.73 8.09
N VAL A 347 15.46 -7.40 6.99
CA VAL A 347 15.09 -6.04 6.62
C VAL A 347 14.03 -5.50 7.58
N TRP A 348 13.04 -6.32 7.94
CA TRP A 348 11.88 -5.89 8.70
C TRP A 348 12.20 -5.41 10.12
N PRO A 349 12.95 -6.17 10.94
CA PRO A 349 13.36 -5.66 12.27
C PRO A 349 14.19 -4.36 12.19
N MET A 350 15.04 -4.22 11.17
CA MET A 350 15.80 -2.98 10.97
C MET A 350 14.88 -1.80 10.64
N LEU A 351 13.89 -1.99 9.76
CA LEU A 351 12.92 -0.95 9.43
C LEU A 351 12.05 -0.58 10.64
N GLU A 352 11.64 -1.56 11.45
CA GLU A 352 10.92 -1.32 12.71
C GLU A 352 11.75 -0.46 13.68
N GLU A 353 13.05 -0.73 13.80
CA GLU A 353 13.96 0.09 14.62
C GLU A 353 14.01 1.54 14.11
N LYS A 354 14.13 1.74 12.79
CA LYS A 354 14.14 3.07 12.18
C LYS A 354 12.85 3.85 12.37
N LEU A 355 11.70 3.18 12.41
CA LEU A 355 10.43 3.80 12.79
C LEU A 355 10.46 4.30 14.23
N LYS A 356 10.87 3.44 15.18
CA LYS A 356 10.96 3.78 16.61
C LYS A 356 11.93 4.94 16.85
N GLU A 357 13.06 4.99 16.16
CA GLU A 357 14.03 6.10 16.22
C GLU A 357 13.43 7.44 15.74
N ALA A 358 12.43 7.41 14.87
CA ALA A 358 11.79 8.58 14.27
C ALA A 358 10.52 9.03 15.00
N GLU A 359 10.00 8.24 15.94
CA GLU A 359 8.89 8.64 16.81
C GLU A 359 9.35 9.72 17.80
N PRO A 360 8.47 10.68 18.17
CA PRO A 360 8.78 11.60 19.25
C PRO A 360 9.07 10.81 20.53
N ALA A 361 10.06 11.25 21.31
CA ALA A 361 10.25 10.68 22.64
C ALA A 361 8.94 10.81 23.43
N GLU A 362 8.44 9.70 24.02
CA GLU A 362 7.26 9.76 24.89
C GLU A 362 7.49 10.81 25.97
N ASP A 363 6.61 11.78 26.05
CA ASP A 363 6.60 12.74 27.16
C ASP A 363 6.19 12.02 28.44
N LYS A 364 7.15 11.46 29.14
CA LYS A 364 6.95 10.76 30.41
C LYS A 364 6.43 11.68 31.54
N THR A 365 6.20 12.97 31.24
CA THR A 365 5.67 13.95 32.19
C THR A 365 4.15 14.15 32.03
N ALA A 366 3.51 13.60 30.98
CA ALA A 366 2.06 13.66 30.84
C ALA A 366 1.40 12.68 31.82
N GLN A 367 1.04 13.17 33.02
CA GLN A 367 0.13 12.43 33.91
C GLN A 367 -1.20 12.12 33.21
N PRO A 368 -1.79 10.94 33.45
CA PRO A 368 -3.13 10.63 32.94
C PRO A 368 -4.09 11.71 33.42
N LYS A 369 -4.77 12.38 32.52
CA LYS A 369 -5.91 13.24 32.89
C LYS A 369 -6.95 12.36 33.57
N GLU A 370 -7.09 12.51 34.89
CA GLU A 370 -8.19 11.89 35.64
C GLU A 370 -9.52 12.23 34.97
N ALA A 371 -10.29 11.20 34.66
CA ALA A 371 -11.64 11.36 34.21
C ALA A 371 -12.45 12.02 35.34
N THR A 372 -12.78 13.30 35.18
CA THR A 372 -13.69 13.99 36.09
C THR A 372 -15.06 13.35 35.97
N GLU A 373 -15.39 12.51 36.94
CA GLU A 373 -16.75 12.01 37.19
C GLU A 373 -17.66 13.21 37.52
N ASN A 374 -18.49 13.54 36.59
CA ASN A 374 -19.51 14.59 36.74
C ASN A 374 -20.70 14.03 37.57
N THR A 375 -20.59 14.07 38.91
CA THR A 375 -21.70 13.77 39.78
C THR A 375 -22.65 14.95 39.83
N ASP A 376 -23.71 14.86 39.06
CA ASP A 376 -24.85 15.75 39.07
C ASP A 376 -25.59 15.63 40.41
N LYS A 377 -25.41 16.60 41.34
CA LYS A 377 -26.20 16.74 42.54
C LYS A 377 -27.34 17.75 42.33
N SER A 378 -28.47 17.25 41.91
CA SER A 378 -29.72 17.98 41.94
C SER A 378 -30.06 18.40 43.39
N LYS A 379 -29.93 19.69 43.74
CA LYS A 379 -30.50 20.27 44.96
C LYS A 379 -31.90 20.79 44.72
N LYS A 380 -32.90 20.08 45.26
CA LYS A 380 -34.24 20.58 45.50
C LYS A 380 -34.20 21.80 46.45
N LYS A 381 -34.66 22.98 46.00
CA LYS A 381 -35.02 24.09 46.86
C LYS A 381 -36.52 24.00 47.17
N LYS A 382 -36.83 23.70 48.46
CA LYS A 382 -38.17 23.90 49.04
C LYS A 382 -38.43 25.40 49.21
N LYS A 383 -39.63 25.84 48.76
CA LYS A 383 -40.27 27.09 49.17
C LYS A 383 -40.62 27.01 50.67
N LYS A 384 -40.34 28.08 51.43
CA LYS A 384 -41.12 28.46 52.60
C LYS A 384 -41.43 29.96 52.52
N GLN A 385 -42.71 30.24 52.75
CA GLN A 385 -43.37 31.54 52.85
C GLN A 385 -42.89 32.30 54.12
N SER A 386 -42.75 33.57 54.02
CA SER A 386 -43.37 34.62 54.84
C SER A 386 -43.26 35.93 54.09
#